data_2d33e35e72b3d7626d07985a4dfc028b
#
_entry.id   2d33e35e72b3d7626d07985a4dfc028b
#
_cell.length_a   1.000
_cell.length_b   1.000
_cell.length_c   1.000
_cell.angle_alpha   90.00
_cell.angle_beta   90.00
_cell.angle_gamma   90.00
#
_symmetry.space_group_name_H-M   'P 1'
#
loop_
_entity.id
_entity.type
_entity.pdbx_description
1 polymer ?
#
loop_
_entity_poly.entity_id
_entity_poly.type
_entity_poly.pdbx_seq_one_letter_code
_entity_poly.pdbx_strand_id
1 'polypeptide(L)'
;MLIQQNLSHGIINVGDLPIPFNMVLNAAVLTVVVTFVFLKVSWKESILTSEERLFSTKQSPSGKLLGLLVLVLLTVPGLVNNEAAKVSVTPLILWVFLWIGVPVLGLLFGDLYAKFNPLSIIVNQKGDSKNVYVASFLFICLTWFELVWTKPGNPRHIGIVFLLLIVVVSLVQKFYKKTIIEVDPLLVLHHLYSKMRITHKAPVFRSLLNNLSNLAQLKGMEYFILLMIGTVTYDGLRETTFWFNLFGTRSYETSFSTIAFLSMNLIVIIFYRIACYFAIRVSG
;
A
#
# COMPACT_ATOMS: atom_id res chain seq x y z
N MET A 1 -31.80 18.37 10.02
CA MET A 1 -30.65 18.37 9.11
C MET A 1 -29.59 17.49 9.75
N LEU A 2 -29.65 16.18 9.44
CA LEU A 2 -28.71 15.20 10.01
C LEU A 2 -27.41 15.28 9.20
N ILE A 3 -26.39 15.81 9.82
CA ILE A 3 -25.02 15.75 9.31
C ILE A 3 -24.64 14.27 9.32
N GLN A 4 -24.68 13.65 8.16
CA GLN A 4 -24.14 12.30 7.97
C GLN A 4 -22.62 12.41 8.13
N GLN A 5 -22.13 12.00 9.29
CA GLN A 5 -20.70 11.92 9.56
C GLN A 5 -20.09 10.88 8.61
N ASN A 6 -19.36 11.36 7.62
CA ASN A 6 -18.61 10.50 6.71
C ASN A 6 -17.46 9.84 7.50
N LEU A 7 -17.54 8.53 7.64
CA LEU A 7 -16.45 7.69 8.09
C LEU A 7 -15.42 7.60 6.96
N SER A 8 -14.50 8.54 6.88
CA SER A 8 -13.30 8.36 6.08
C SER A 8 -12.40 7.35 6.78
N HIS A 9 -11.84 6.42 6.03
CA HIS A 9 -10.91 5.37 6.48
C HIS A 9 -11.45 4.29 7.43
N GLY A 10 -12.76 4.07 7.49
CA GLY A 10 -13.34 2.89 8.17
C GLY A 10 -13.21 2.82 9.69
N ILE A 11 -12.46 3.70 10.36
CA ILE A 11 -12.19 3.64 11.80
C ILE A 11 -12.37 4.99 12.51
N ILE A 12 -12.11 6.13 11.87
CA ILE A 12 -12.05 7.44 12.53
C ILE A 12 -12.96 8.45 11.85
N ASN A 13 -13.82 9.11 12.62
CA ASN A 13 -14.39 10.38 12.20
C ASN A 13 -13.27 11.41 12.11
N VAL A 14 -13.03 11.93 10.93
CA VAL A 14 -12.15 13.09 10.75
C VAL A 14 -12.90 14.28 11.32
N GLY A 15 -12.69 14.54 12.62
CA GLY A 15 -12.93 15.86 13.17
C GLY A 15 -11.94 16.83 12.53
N ASP A 16 -12.29 18.10 12.48
CA ASP A 16 -11.38 19.16 12.03
C ASP A 16 -10.01 18.95 12.65
N LEU A 17 -8.98 18.97 11.81
CA LEU A 17 -7.60 18.90 12.30
C LEU A 17 -7.41 20.02 13.34
N PRO A 18 -6.93 19.72 14.55
CA PRO A 18 -6.75 20.73 15.61
C PRO A 18 -5.66 21.76 15.27
N ILE A 19 -5.14 21.71 14.06
CA ILE A 19 -4.05 22.55 13.55
C ILE A 19 -4.59 23.41 12.40
N PRO A 20 -4.38 24.73 12.41
CA PRO A 20 -4.79 25.62 11.33
C PRO A 20 -4.24 25.17 9.97
N PHE A 21 -5.07 25.17 8.93
CA PHE A 21 -4.71 24.73 7.58
C PHE A 21 -3.41 25.36 7.07
N ASN A 22 -3.20 26.66 7.33
CA ASN A 22 -1.99 27.38 6.93
C ASN A 22 -0.71 26.79 7.56
N MET A 23 -0.79 26.28 8.81
CA MET A 23 0.35 25.60 9.44
C MET A 23 0.66 24.27 8.76
N VAL A 24 -0.37 23.51 8.42
CA VAL A 24 -0.20 22.22 7.69
C VAL A 24 0.39 22.49 6.31
N LEU A 25 -0.12 23.49 5.58
CA LEU A 25 0.40 23.87 4.27
C LEU A 25 1.86 24.31 4.35
N ASN A 26 2.19 25.20 5.28
CA ASN A 26 3.56 25.69 5.46
C ASN A 26 4.52 24.56 5.86
N ALA A 27 4.10 23.65 6.73
CA ALA A 27 4.88 22.48 7.12
C ALA A 27 5.11 21.54 5.93
N ALA A 28 4.09 21.30 5.10
CA ALA A 28 4.20 20.49 3.89
C ALA A 28 5.18 21.12 2.88
N VAL A 29 5.03 22.43 2.59
CA VAL A 29 5.94 23.16 1.70
C VAL A 29 7.36 23.12 2.23
N LEU A 30 7.56 23.41 3.52
CA LEU A 30 8.88 23.37 4.16
C LEU A 30 9.50 21.97 4.05
N THR A 31 8.74 20.92 4.32
CA THR A 31 9.19 19.53 4.20
C THR A 31 9.67 19.22 2.78
N VAL A 32 8.89 19.61 1.77
CA VAL A 32 9.27 19.42 0.36
C VAL A 32 10.56 20.16 0.04
N VAL A 33 10.64 21.45 0.39
CA VAL A 33 11.84 22.28 0.13
C VAL A 33 13.06 21.69 0.83
N VAL A 34 12.95 21.36 2.12
CA VAL A 34 14.07 20.76 2.89
C VAL A 34 14.50 19.43 2.29
N THR A 35 13.55 18.60 1.86
CA THR A 35 13.85 17.31 1.21
C THR A 35 14.63 17.51 -0.08
N PHE A 36 14.20 18.42 -0.96
CA PHE A 36 14.91 18.70 -2.22
C PHE A 36 16.29 19.34 -2.00
N VAL A 37 16.42 20.27 -1.05
CA VAL A 37 17.72 20.85 -0.68
C VAL A 37 18.65 19.77 -0.14
N PHE A 38 18.15 18.92 0.76
CA PHE A 38 18.91 17.80 1.31
C PHE A 38 19.36 16.82 0.22
N LEU A 39 18.47 16.46 -0.70
CA LEU A 39 18.82 15.59 -1.84
C LEU A 39 19.89 16.24 -2.73
N LYS A 40 19.74 17.52 -3.07
CA LYS A 40 20.73 18.26 -3.89
C LYS A 40 22.12 18.31 -3.24
N VAL A 41 22.18 18.50 -1.92
CA VAL A 41 23.44 18.60 -1.18
C VAL A 41 24.09 17.23 -0.94
N SER A 42 23.24 16.24 -0.62
CA SER A 42 23.72 14.90 -0.20
C SER A 42 23.94 13.95 -1.39
N TRP A 43 23.27 14.17 -2.53
CA TRP A 43 23.34 13.28 -3.68
C TRP A 43 24.37 13.76 -4.68
N LYS A 44 25.63 13.45 -4.42
CA LYS A 44 26.77 13.83 -5.30
C LYS A 44 27.08 12.79 -6.38
N GLU A 45 26.74 11.53 -6.16
CA GLU A 45 27.01 10.44 -7.11
C GLU A 45 25.89 9.40 -7.08
N SER A 46 25.62 8.77 -8.23
CA SER A 46 24.69 7.64 -8.32
C SER A 46 25.29 6.41 -7.65
N ILE A 47 24.80 6.05 -6.45
CA ILE A 47 25.24 4.87 -5.68
C ILE A 47 24.47 3.62 -6.16
N LEU A 48 24.18 3.52 -7.44
CA LEU A 48 23.49 2.37 -8.03
C LEU A 48 24.50 1.25 -8.36
N THR A 49 25.06 0.63 -7.36
CA THR A 49 25.78 -0.64 -7.51
C THR A 49 24.84 -1.78 -7.18
N SER A 50 24.47 -2.54 -8.19
CA SER A 50 23.52 -3.64 -8.09
C SER A 50 24.18 -4.92 -7.56
N GLU A 51 23.87 -5.33 -6.35
CA GLU A 51 23.84 -6.74 -5.99
C GLU A 51 22.38 -7.17 -5.82
N GLU A 52 21.88 -7.94 -6.78
CA GLU A 52 20.55 -8.55 -6.72
C GLU A 52 20.49 -9.54 -5.56
N ARG A 53 19.93 -9.14 -4.44
CA ARG A 53 19.53 -10.09 -3.40
C ARG A 53 18.07 -10.46 -3.62
N LEU A 54 17.87 -11.66 -4.15
CA LEU A 54 16.57 -12.31 -4.27
C LEU A 54 15.83 -12.34 -2.94
N PHE A 55 14.52 -12.18 -3.01
CA PHE A 55 13.61 -12.25 -1.88
C PHE A 55 13.78 -13.57 -1.09
N SER A 56 14.23 -13.51 0.14
CA SER A 56 14.20 -14.66 1.03
C SER A 56 12.89 -14.67 1.81
N THR A 57 12.00 -15.58 1.45
CA THR A 57 10.68 -15.74 2.08
C THR A 57 10.64 -16.94 3.04
N LYS A 58 11.78 -17.39 3.56
CA LYS A 58 11.81 -18.48 4.55
C LYS A 58 11.09 -18.03 5.84
N GLN A 59 9.93 -18.60 6.07
CA GLN A 59 9.18 -18.41 7.32
C GLN A 59 9.61 -19.44 8.37
N SER A 60 9.73 -18.96 9.61
CA SER A 60 9.86 -19.83 10.77
C SER A 60 8.51 -20.50 11.11
N PRO A 61 8.49 -21.60 11.87
CA PRO A 61 7.23 -22.18 12.35
C PRO A 61 6.38 -21.20 13.15
N SER A 62 6.99 -20.36 13.98
CA SER A 62 6.31 -19.29 14.72
C SER A 62 5.73 -18.20 13.79
N GLY A 63 6.45 -17.87 12.72
CA GLY A 63 5.95 -16.93 11.70
C GLY A 63 4.71 -17.46 10.98
N LYS A 64 4.70 -18.75 10.63
CA LYS A 64 3.53 -19.41 10.04
C LYS A 64 2.33 -19.40 10.98
N LEU A 65 2.56 -19.68 12.27
CA LEU A 65 1.49 -19.65 13.27
C LEU A 65 0.92 -18.23 13.42
N LEU A 66 1.77 -17.20 13.46
CA LEU A 66 1.33 -15.81 13.49
C LEU A 66 0.56 -15.43 12.22
N GLY A 67 1.03 -15.84 11.06
CA GLY A 67 0.32 -15.63 9.78
C GLY A 67 -1.05 -16.29 9.76
N LEU A 68 -1.16 -17.52 10.26
CA LEU A 68 -2.45 -18.20 10.42
C LEU A 68 -3.38 -17.46 11.38
N LEU A 69 -2.86 -17.00 12.52
CA LEU A 69 -3.65 -16.19 13.47
C LEU A 69 -4.17 -14.91 12.81
N VAL A 70 -3.32 -14.18 12.09
CA VAL A 70 -3.74 -12.98 11.35
C VAL A 70 -4.83 -13.30 10.33
N LEU A 71 -4.67 -14.40 9.58
CA LEU A 71 -5.66 -14.83 8.59
C LEU A 71 -7.01 -15.16 9.23
N VAL A 72 -7.00 -15.89 10.35
CA VAL A 72 -8.20 -16.23 11.12
C VAL A 72 -8.88 -14.96 11.64
N LEU A 73 -8.12 -14.00 12.20
CA LEU A 73 -8.64 -12.75 12.73
C LEU A 73 -9.20 -11.81 11.63
N LEU A 74 -8.72 -11.93 10.39
CA LEU A 74 -9.26 -11.19 9.25
C LEU A 74 -10.53 -11.80 8.68
N THR A 75 -10.70 -13.13 8.76
CA THR A 75 -11.79 -13.83 8.08
C THR A 75 -12.93 -14.24 9.04
N VAL A 76 -12.60 -14.89 10.14
CA VAL A 76 -13.61 -15.54 11.02
C VAL A 76 -14.58 -14.56 11.70
N PRO A 77 -14.14 -13.42 12.29
CA PRO A 77 -15.06 -12.52 12.96
C PRO A 77 -16.16 -11.97 12.05
N GLY A 78 -15.83 -11.74 10.77
CA GLY A 78 -16.79 -11.28 9.78
C GLY A 78 -17.82 -12.35 9.38
N LEU A 79 -17.47 -13.63 9.47
CA LEU A 79 -18.36 -14.73 9.12
C LEU A 79 -19.33 -15.08 10.27
N VAL A 80 -18.89 -14.92 11.52
CA VAL A 80 -19.62 -15.39 12.71
C VAL A 80 -20.62 -14.35 13.21
N ASN A 81 -20.37 -13.05 13.05
CA ASN A 81 -21.17 -12.03 13.72
C ASN A 81 -21.60 -10.87 12.82
N ASN A 82 -22.92 -10.72 12.61
CA ASN A 82 -23.48 -9.65 11.78
C ASN A 82 -23.49 -8.27 12.48
N GLU A 83 -23.46 -8.21 13.80
CA GLU A 83 -23.64 -6.96 14.57
C GLU A 83 -22.37 -6.46 15.27
N ALA A 84 -21.33 -7.25 15.30
CA ALA A 84 -20.09 -6.96 16.03
C ALA A 84 -19.19 -5.88 15.39
N ALA A 85 -19.67 -5.10 14.44
CA ALA A 85 -18.91 -4.02 13.82
C ALA A 85 -18.35 -3.00 14.83
N LYS A 86 -18.98 -2.87 16.00
CA LYS A 86 -18.57 -1.91 17.05
C LYS A 86 -17.40 -2.41 17.91
N VAL A 87 -17.10 -3.70 17.95
CA VAL A 87 -16.09 -4.30 18.86
C VAL A 87 -15.17 -5.29 18.14
N SER A 88 -15.18 -5.35 16.81
CA SER A 88 -14.34 -6.30 16.07
C SER A 88 -12.90 -5.82 15.93
N VAL A 89 -11.96 -6.72 16.18
CA VAL A 89 -10.52 -6.49 15.97
C VAL A 89 -10.12 -6.50 14.49
N THR A 90 -10.97 -7.02 13.59
CA THR A 90 -10.67 -7.19 12.15
C THR A 90 -10.27 -5.89 11.46
N PRO A 91 -11.00 -4.76 11.58
CA PRO A 91 -10.58 -3.50 10.97
C PRO A 91 -9.26 -2.98 11.54
N LEU A 92 -9.01 -3.16 12.83
CA LEU A 92 -7.76 -2.77 13.47
C LEU A 92 -6.57 -3.58 12.93
N ILE A 93 -6.76 -4.88 12.72
CA ILE A 93 -5.71 -5.73 12.15
C ILE A 93 -5.41 -5.35 10.71
N LEU A 94 -6.44 -5.10 9.90
CA LEU A 94 -6.22 -4.74 8.50
C LEU A 94 -5.68 -3.31 8.38
N TRP A 95 -6.43 -2.31 8.82
CA TRP A 95 -6.17 -0.90 8.50
C TRP A 95 -5.11 -0.25 9.39
N VAL A 96 -5.00 -0.69 10.65
CA VAL A 96 -3.99 -0.13 11.56
C VAL A 96 -2.74 -1.00 11.58
N PHE A 97 -2.87 -2.29 11.86
CA PHE A 97 -1.69 -3.14 12.01
C PHE A 97 -1.03 -3.46 10.69
N LEU A 98 -1.74 -4.07 9.73
CA LEU A 98 -1.14 -4.46 8.45
C LEU A 98 -0.87 -3.27 7.53
N TRP A 99 -1.78 -2.30 7.46
CA TRP A 99 -1.69 -1.20 6.50
C TRP A 99 -0.71 -0.10 6.91
N ILE A 100 -0.60 0.20 8.20
CA ILE A 100 0.24 1.26 8.74
C ILE A 100 1.36 0.70 9.61
N GLY A 101 1.03 -0.11 10.61
CA GLY A 101 1.95 -0.56 11.64
C GLY A 101 3.11 -1.39 11.07
N VAL A 102 2.82 -2.39 10.26
CA VAL A 102 3.85 -3.27 9.68
C VAL A 102 4.77 -2.52 8.71
N PRO A 103 4.30 -1.65 7.79
CA PRO A 103 5.18 -0.77 7.01
C PRO A 103 6.10 0.10 7.86
N VAL A 104 5.56 0.77 8.89
CA VAL A 104 6.36 1.61 9.80
C VAL A 104 7.41 0.78 10.54
N LEU A 105 7.03 -0.38 11.07
CA LEU A 105 7.98 -1.31 11.68
C LEU A 105 8.98 -1.86 10.65
N GLY A 106 8.57 -1.98 9.38
CA GLY A 106 9.44 -2.38 8.27
C GLY A 106 10.58 -1.38 8.02
N LEU A 107 10.34 -0.09 8.21
CA LEU A 107 11.38 0.95 8.14
C LEU A 107 12.44 0.79 9.25
N LEU A 108 12.09 0.18 10.38
CA LEU A 108 13.01 -0.05 11.51
C LEU A 108 13.67 -1.43 11.44
N PHE A 109 12.88 -2.48 11.25
CA PHE A 109 13.32 -3.88 11.44
C PHE A 109 13.44 -4.66 10.12
N GLY A 110 13.15 -4.04 8.99
CA GLY A 110 13.17 -4.67 7.66
C GLY A 110 11.90 -5.48 7.37
N ASP A 111 11.98 -6.46 6.47
CA ASP A 111 10.83 -7.18 5.95
C ASP A 111 10.18 -8.10 7.00
N LEU A 112 9.34 -7.51 7.84
CA LEU A 112 8.60 -8.23 8.88
C LEU A 112 7.44 -9.02 8.28
N TYR A 113 6.72 -8.44 7.31
CA TYR A 113 5.55 -9.09 6.72
C TYR A 113 5.92 -10.43 6.08
N ALA A 114 7.03 -10.50 5.38
CA ALA A 114 7.50 -11.76 4.79
C ALA A 114 7.70 -12.88 5.82
N LYS A 115 8.00 -12.53 7.08
CA LYS A 115 8.22 -13.51 8.15
C LYS A 115 6.93 -14.18 8.64
N PHE A 116 5.79 -13.48 8.56
CA PHE A 116 4.48 -14.00 9.01
C PHE A 116 3.39 -13.93 7.95
N ASN A 117 3.73 -13.68 6.70
CA ASN A 117 2.77 -13.50 5.61
C ASN A 117 1.66 -14.57 5.63
N PRO A 118 0.38 -14.18 5.84
CA PRO A 118 -0.72 -15.10 5.96
C PRO A 118 -1.00 -15.89 4.67
N LEU A 119 -0.77 -15.28 3.49
CA LEU A 119 -1.01 -15.92 2.20
C LEU A 119 0.08 -16.96 1.86
N SER A 120 1.27 -16.85 2.42
CA SER A 120 2.36 -17.79 2.17
C SER A 120 2.10 -19.21 2.70
N ILE A 121 1.09 -19.38 3.56
CA ILE A 121 0.65 -20.70 4.03
C ILE A 121 -0.01 -21.46 2.89
N ILE A 122 -0.66 -20.75 1.99
CA ILE A 122 -1.47 -21.30 0.88
C ILE A 122 -0.63 -21.37 -0.39
N VAL A 123 0.24 -20.38 -0.61
CA VAL A 123 1.00 -20.23 -1.86
C VAL A 123 2.39 -20.85 -1.74
N ASN A 124 2.77 -21.68 -2.71
CA ASN A 124 4.12 -22.23 -2.78
C ASN A 124 5.12 -21.09 -3.12
N GLN A 125 6.17 -20.99 -2.31
CA GLN A 125 7.18 -19.92 -2.44
C GLN A 125 8.32 -20.26 -3.40
N LYS A 126 8.28 -21.44 -4.06
CA LYS A 126 9.36 -21.90 -4.93
C LYS A 126 9.19 -21.35 -6.35
N GLY A 127 10.23 -20.75 -6.87
CA GLY A 127 10.32 -20.26 -8.25
C GLY A 127 10.97 -18.89 -8.35
N ASP A 128 11.39 -18.53 -9.56
CA ASP A 128 11.91 -17.21 -9.87
C ASP A 128 10.76 -16.26 -10.15
N SER A 129 10.70 -15.16 -9.41
CA SER A 129 9.69 -14.12 -9.61
C SER A 129 10.01 -13.32 -10.86
N LYS A 130 9.04 -13.17 -11.76
CA LYS A 130 9.23 -12.48 -13.06
C LYS A 130 8.55 -11.12 -13.14
N ASN A 131 7.40 -10.98 -12.50
CA ASN A 131 6.62 -9.74 -12.59
C ASN A 131 5.64 -9.62 -11.41
N VAL A 132 5.13 -8.41 -11.17
CA VAL A 132 4.18 -8.10 -10.10
C VAL A 132 2.84 -7.56 -10.62
N TYR A 133 2.48 -7.85 -11.88
CA TYR A 133 1.23 -7.34 -12.46
C TYR A 133 -0.02 -7.80 -11.72
N VAL A 134 -0.05 -9.08 -11.29
CA VAL A 134 -1.20 -9.60 -10.53
C VAL A 134 -1.27 -8.94 -9.16
N ALA A 135 -0.14 -8.81 -8.47
CA ALA A 135 -0.09 -8.08 -7.20
C ALA A 135 -0.53 -6.62 -7.36
N SER A 136 -0.13 -5.95 -8.46
CA SER A 136 -0.55 -4.57 -8.77
C SER A 136 -2.06 -4.47 -9.00
N PHE A 137 -2.65 -5.43 -9.72
CA PHE A 137 -4.09 -5.49 -9.92
C PHE A 137 -4.84 -5.73 -8.60
N LEU A 138 -4.37 -6.66 -7.78
CA LEU A 138 -4.97 -6.93 -6.47
C LEU A 138 -4.77 -5.76 -5.49
N PHE A 139 -3.67 -5.00 -5.62
CA PHE A 139 -3.45 -3.79 -4.85
C PHE A 139 -4.50 -2.73 -5.16
N ILE A 140 -4.78 -2.44 -6.44
CA ILE A 140 -5.81 -1.45 -6.79
C ILE A 140 -7.22 -1.91 -6.38
N CYS A 141 -7.50 -3.21 -6.40
CA CYS A 141 -8.76 -3.76 -5.88
C CYS A 141 -8.88 -3.55 -4.35
N LEU A 142 -7.79 -3.79 -3.61
CA LEU A 142 -7.78 -3.62 -2.15
C LEU A 142 -7.90 -2.14 -1.74
N THR A 143 -7.20 -1.24 -2.43
CA THR A 143 -7.29 0.20 -2.19
C THR A 143 -8.64 0.78 -2.65
N TRP A 144 -9.23 0.23 -3.72
CA TRP A 144 -10.61 0.56 -4.09
C TRP A 144 -11.60 0.16 -2.97
N PHE A 145 -11.43 -1.01 -2.38
CA PHE A 145 -12.24 -1.44 -1.25
C PHE A 145 -12.07 -0.51 -0.04
N GLU A 146 -10.85 -0.04 0.24
CA GLU A 146 -10.57 0.91 1.32
C GLU A 146 -11.24 2.27 1.07
N LEU A 147 -11.03 2.86 -0.11
CA LEU A 147 -11.30 4.27 -0.36
C LEU A 147 -12.67 4.54 -1.00
N VAL A 148 -13.23 3.56 -1.71
CA VAL A 148 -14.46 3.75 -2.50
C VAL A 148 -15.64 2.97 -1.93
N TRP A 149 -15.39 1.80 -1.34
CA TRP A 149 -16.47 1.00 -0.80
C TRP A 149 -17.16 1.70 0.39
N THR A 150 -18.48 1.55 0.49
CA THR A 150 -19.29 2.30 1.48
C THR A 150 -19.06 1.87 2.94
N LYS A 151 -18.55 0.67 3.17
CA LYS A 151 -18.35 0.10 4.52
C LYS A 151 -17.02 -0.66 4.63
N PRO A 152 -15.86 0.00 4.41
CA PRO A 152 -14.56 -0.66 4.42
C PRO A 152 -14.15 -1.16 5.82
N GLY A 153 -14.72 -0.59 6.88
CA GLY A 153 -14.50 -1.01 8.26
C GLY A 153 -15.43 -2.15 8.74
N ASN A 154 -16.35 -2.64 7.91
CA ASN A 154 -17.24 -3.73 8.32
C ASN A 154 -16.49 -5.07 8.30
N PRO A 155 -16.44 -5.80 9.44
CA PRO A 155 -15.70 -7.07 9.54
C PRO A 155 -16.14 -8.12 8.53
N ARG A 156 -17.44 -8.17 8.21
CA ARG A 156 -17.99 -9.11 7.23
C ARG A 156 -17.48 -8.81 5.81
N HIS A 157 -17.43 -7.53 5.44
CA HIS A 157 -16.91 -7.14 4.12
C HIS A 157 -15.41 -7.41 4.01
N ILE A 158 -14.65 -7.11 5.08
CA ILE A 158 -13.22 -7.44 5.15
C ILE A 158 -13.01 -8.95 5.01
N GLY A 159 -13.76 -9.76 5.78
CA GLY A 159 -13.69 -11.21 5.71
C GLY A 159 -13.97 -11.76 4.31
N ILE A 160 -15.01 -11.26 3.64
CA ILE A 160 -15.34 -11.64 2.26
C ILE A 160 -14.22 -11.26 1.29
N VAL A 161 -13.70 -10.03 1.38
CA VAL A 161 -12.60 -9.55 0.52
C VAL A 161 -11.35 -10.41 0.69
N PHE A 162 -10.98 -10.77 1.93
CA PHE A 162 -9.84 -11.65 2.17
C PHE A 162 -10.07 -13.08 1.70
N LEU A 163 -11.28 -13.62 1.85
CA LEU A 163 -11.62 -14.94 1.29
C LEU A 163 -11.52 -14.93 -0.25
N LEU A 164 -12.03 -13.88 -0.90
CA LEU A 164 -11.90 -13.71 -2.34
C LEU A 164 -10.43 -13.60 -2.75
N LEU A 165 -9.62 -12.83 -2.02
CA LEU A 165 -8.19 -12.71 -2.23
C LEU A 165 -7.50 -14.09 -2.16
N ILE A 166 -7.80 -14.88 -1.13
CA ILE A 166 -7.28 -16.25 -0.96
C ILE A 166 -7.64 -17.12 -2.16
N VAL A 167 -8.92 -17.10 -2.59
CA VAL A 167 -9.38 -17.87 -3.74
C VAL A 167 -8.66 -17.46 -5.02
N VAL A 168 -8.59 -16.15 -5.31
CA VAL A 168 -7.93 -15.62 -6.51
C VAL A 168 -6.44 -15.99 -6.50
N VAL A 169 -5.74 -15.77 -5.40
CA VAL A 169 -4.32 -16.10 -5.26
C VAL A 169 -4.08 -17.60 -5.46
N SER A 170 -4.93 -18.45 -4.87
CA SER A 170 -4.85 -19.91 -5.02
C SER A 170 -5.09 -20.37 -6.46
N LEU A 171 -6.07 -19.79 -7.15
CA LEU A 171 -6.35 -20.07 -8.55
C LEU A 171 -5.21 -19.64 -9.47
N VAL A 172 -4.71 -18.40 -9.29
CA VAL A 172 -3.58 -17.88 -10.06
C VAL A 172 -2.34 -18.76 -9.86
N GLN A 173 -2.07 -19.19 -8.63
CA GLN A 173 -0.97 -20.10 -8.38
C GLN A 173 -1.18 -21.47 -9.06
N LYS A 174 -2.38 -22.04 -8.94
CA LYS A 174 -2.70 -23.35 -9.53
C LYS A 174 -2.51 -23.37 -11.05
N PHE A 175 -3.01 -22.32 -11.74
CA PHE A 175 -2.99 -22.28 -13.20
C PHE A 175 -1.70 -21.69 -13.78
N TYR A 176 -1.10 -20.71 -13.13
CA TYR A 176 0.05 -19.95 -13.67
C TYR A 176 1.35 -20.18 -12.91
N LYS A 177 1.34 -21.00 -11.84
CA LYS A 177 2.51 -21.35 -11.01
C LYS A 177 3.30 -20.12 -10.52
N LYS A 178 2.56 -19.04 -10.17
CA LYS A 178 3.13 -17.78 -9.71
C LYS A 178 3.73 -17.90 -8.30
N THR A 179 4.79 -17.15 -8.04
CA THR A 179 5.37 -17.03 -6.70
C THR A 179 4.55 -16.09 -5.82
N ILE A 180 4.75 -16.14 -4.50
CA ILE A 180 3.98 -15.31 -3.55
C ILE A 180 4.13 -13.80 -3.82
N ILE A 181 5.32 -13.32 -4.17
CA ILE A 181 5.56 -11.90 -4.47
C ILE A 181 4.83 -11.42 -5.72
N GLU A 182 4.57 -12.33 -6.67
CA GLU A 182 3.87 -11.98 -7.91
C GLU A 182 2.37 -11.79 -7.70
N VAL A 183 1.81 -12.29 -6.59
CA VAL A 183 0.36 -12.35 -6.36
C VAL A 183 -0.08 -11.65 -5.07
N ASP A 184 0.81 -11.40 -4.12
CA ASP A 184 0.45 -10.78 -2.85
C ASP A 184 0.75 -9.26 -2.86
N PRO A 185 -0.29 -8.40 -2.93
CA PRO A 185 -0.11 -6.96 -2.95
C PRO A 185 0.52 -6.40 -1.68
N LEU A 186 0.17 -7.00 -0.52
CA LEU A 186 0.73 -6.56 0.76
C LEU A 186 2.20 -6.93 0.87
N LEU A 187 2.62 -8.08 0.35
CA LEU A 187 4.03 -8.46 0.34
C LEU A 187 4.87 -7.48 -0.49
N VAL A 188 4.40 -7.10 -1.67
CA VAL A 188 5.09 -6.10 -2.50
C VAL A 188 5.18 -4.76 -1.78
N LEU A 189 4.07 -4.29 -1.21
CA LEU A 189 4.01 -3.04 -0.44
C LEU A 189 5.03 -3.02 0.71
N HIS A 190 4.96 -4.03 1.59
CA HIS A 190 5.84 -4.11 2.76
C HIS A 190 7.30 -4.30 2.39
N HIS A 191 7.56 -5.03 1.29
CA HIS A 191 8.91 -5.18 0.78
C HIS A 191 9.50 -3.84 0.33
N LEU A 192 8.75 -2.99 -0.39
CA LEU A 192 9.18 -1.65 -0.78
C LEU A 192 9.54 -0.81 0.45
N TYR A 193 8.69 -0.79 1.49
CA TYR A 193 8.98 -0.09 2.74
C TYR A 193 10.20 -0.67 3.46
N SER A 194 10.37 -1.99 3.47
CA SER A 194 11.52 -2.65 4.11
C SER A 194 12.86 -2.33 3.46
N LYS A 195 12.85 -2.02 2.15
CA LYS A 195 14.05 -1.54 1.42
C LYS A 195 14.47 -0.14 1.84
N MET A 196 13.54 0.66 2.34
CA MET A 196 13.82 1.98 2.91
C MET A 196 14.28 1.91 4.38
N ARG A 197 14.66 0.75 4.88
CA ARG A 197 15.03 0.53 6.28
C ARG A 197 16.21 1.41 6.71
N ILE A 198 16.02 2.10 7.85
CA ILE A 198 16.99 3.03 8.45
C ILE A 198 18.11 2.30 9.18
N THR A 199 17.81 1.13 9.80
CA THR A 199 18.77 0.38 10.62
C THR A 199 19.51 -0.68 9.82
N HIS A 200 20.81 -0.86 10.12
CA HIS A 200 21.63 -1.97 9.61
C HIS A 200 22.10 -2.86 10.78
N LYS A 201 22.75 -3.99 10.46
CA LYS A 201 23.34 -4.94 11.45
C LYS A 201 24.38 -4.31 12.41
N ALA A 202 24.87 -3.10 12.12
CA ALA A 202 25.62 -2.25 13.04
C ALA A 202 24.83 -0.94 13.26
N PRO A 203 25.07 -0.19 14.35
CA PRO A 203 24.34 1.05 14.66
C PRO A 203 24.74 2.21 13.73
N VAL A 204 24.70 1.98 12.43
CA VAL A 204 24.98 2.97 11.41
C VAL A 204 23.68 3.30 10.71
N PHE A 205 23.21 4.55 10.88
CA PHE A 205 22.11 5.09 10.11
C PHE A 205 22.50 5.09 8.64
N ARG A 206 21.79 4.33 7.82
CA ARG A 206 21.95 4.37 6.37
C ARG A 206 20.96 5.36 5.76
N SER A 207 21.35 5.97 4.64
CA SER A 207 20.41 6.70 3.81
C SER A 207 19.27 5.77 3.38
N LEU A 208 18.02 6.23 3.53
CA LEU A 208 16.80 5.51 3.14
C LEU A 208 16.84 4.99 1.69
N LEU A 209 17.60 5.65 0.84
CA LEU A 209 17.70 5.37 -0.60
C LEU A 209 18.77 4.33 -0.95
N ASN A 210 19.78 4.09 -0.09
CA ASN A 210 20.87 3.16 -0.41
C ASN A 210 20.43 1.71 -0.64
N ASN A 211 19.31 1.31 -0.04
CA ASN A 211 18.79 -0.04 -0.21
C ASN A 211 17.86 -0.18 -1.42
N LEU A 212 17.38 0.93 -1.99
CA LEU A 212 16.53 0.92 -3.19
C LEU A 212 17.34 0.54 -4.45
N SER A 213 18.65 0.78 -4.46
CA SER A 213 19.53 0.33 -5.54
C SER A 213 19.57 -1.21 -5.69
N ASN A 214 19.29 -1.93 -4.60
CA ASN A 214 19.23 -3.39 -4.55
C ASN A 214 17.80 -3.94 -4.69
N LEU A 215 16.87 -3.13 -5.22
CA LEU A 215 15.52 -3.59 -5.50
C LEU A 215 15.55 -4.50 -6.74
N ALA A 216 15.10 -5.75 -6.58
CA ALA A 216 14.97 -6.65 -7.72
C ALA A 216 14.08 -6.01 -8.80
N GLN A 217 14.58 -5.93 -10.02
CA GLN A 217 13.85 -5.35 -11.15
C GLN A 217 12.77 -6.32 -11.65
N LEU A 218 11.67 -6.42 -10.90
CA LEU A 218 10.51 -7.18 -11.33
C LEU A 218 9.69 -6.37 -12.32
N LYS A 219 9.33 -6.97 -13.44
CA LYS A 219 8.45 -6.33 -14.43
C LYS A 219 7.13 -5.90 -13.76
N GLY A 220 6.71 -4.67 -14.00
CA GLY A 220 5.48 -4.12 -13.43
C GLY A 220 5.63 -3.46 -12.07
N MET A 221 6.83 -3.46 -11.44
CA MET A 221 7.07 -2.75 -10.20
C MET A 221 6.82 -1.25 -10.33
N GLU A 222 7.15 -0.67 -11.48
CA GLU A 222 6.84 0.73 -11.81
C GLU A 222 5.34 1.01 -11.72
N TYR A 223 4.50 0.13 -12.27
CA TYR A 223 3.04 0.29 -12.19
C TYR A 223 2.54 0.15 -10.75
N PHE A 224 3.10 -0.76 -9.97
CA PHE A 224 2.75 -0.88 -8.56
C PHE A 224 3.01 0.42 -7.80
N ILE A 225 4.18 1.03 -8.00
CA ILE A 225 4.55 2.31 -7.37
C ILE A 225 3.64 3.44 -7.87
N LEU A 226 3.36 3.51 -9.17
CA LEU A 226 2.46 4.52 -9.73
C LEU A 226 1.03 4.40 -9.19
N LEU A 227 0.54 3.17 -9.00
CA LEU A 227 -0.75 2.93 -8.36
C LEU A 227 -0.75 3.35 -6.88
N MET A 228 0.34 3.14 -6.14
CA MET A 228 0.48 3.67 -4.78
C MET A 228 0.38 5.20 -4.78
N ILE A 229 1.10 5.88 -5.67
CA ILE A 229 1.07 7.35 -5.78
C ILE A 229 -0.34 7.81 -6.18
N GLY A 230 -0.96 7.21 -7.19
CA GLY A 230 -2.29 7.57 -7.66
C GLY A 230 -3.37 7.38 -6.60
N THR A 231 -3.27 6.31 -5.83
CA THR A 231 -4.18 6.01 -4.71
C THR A 231 -4.08 7.06 -3.61
N VAL A 232 -2.86 7.38 -3.16
CA VAL A 232 -2.64 8.40 -2.12
C VAL A 232 -3.04 9.80 -2.62
N THR A 233 -2.79 10.09 -3.90
CA THR A 233 -3.21 11.35 -4.52
C THR A 233 -4.73 11.47 -4.56
N TYR A 234 -5.45 10.42 -4.95
CA TYR A 234 -6.92 10.40 -4.92
C TYR A 234 -7.46 10.60 -3.50
N ASP A 235 -6.90 9.88 -2.53
CA ASP A 235 -7.33 9.97 -1.14
C ASP A 235 -7.16 11.39 -0.58
N GLY A 236 -5.98 11.99 -0.75
CA GLY A 236 -5.72 13.36 -0.31
C GLY A 236 -6.55 14.39 -1.06
N LEU A 237 -6.73 14.24 -2.38
CA LEU A 237 -7.48 15.21 -3.19
C LEU A 237 -8.97 15.19 -2.86
N ARG A 238 -9.54 14.02 -2.60
CA ARG A 238 -10.95 13.83 -2.28
C ARG A 238 -11.38 14.60 -1.02
N GLU A 239 -10.49 14.77 -0.08
CA GLU A 239 -10.76 15.47 1.20
C GLU A 239 -10.59 16.99 1.09
N THR A 240 -10.25 17.53 -0.09
CA THR A 240 -10.04 18.97 -0.29
C THR A 240 -11.34 19.72 -0.58
N THR A 241 -11.38 21.00 -0.19
CA THR A 241 -12.46 21.93 -0.58
C THR A 241 -12.53 22.11 -2.09
N PHE A 242 -11.41 22.02 -2.81
CA PHE A 242 -11.34 22.04 -4.26
C PHE A 242 -12.19 20.91 -4.87
N TRP A 243 -12.02 19.69 -4.38
CA TRP A 243 -12.79 18.54 -4.83
C TRP A 243 -14.29 18.71 -4.56
N PHE A 244 -14.61 19.15 -3.35
CA PHE A 244 -16.00 19.41 -2.97
C PHE A 244 -16.66 20.47 -3.85
N ASN A 245 -15.96 21.55 -4.17
CA ASN A 245 -16.47 22.62 -5.04
C ASN A 245 -16.70 22.15 -6.49
N LEU A 246 -15.88 21.22 -6.99
CA LEU A 246 -16.02 20.67 -8.34
C LEU A 246 -17.17 19.67 -8.47
N PHE A 247 -17.30 18.77 -7.50
CA PHE A 247 -18.13 17.58 -7.62
C PHE A 247 -19.30 17.54 -6.64
N GLY A 248 -19.29 18.36 -5.60
CA GLY A 248 -20.34 18.42 -4.59
C GLY A 248 -20.61 17.06 -3.91
N THR A 249 -21.87 16.85 -3.55
CA THR A 249 -22.29 15.59 -2.89
C THR A 249 -22.26 14.35 -3.79
N ARG A 250 -22.15 14.50 -5.12
CA ARG A 250 -22.04 13.36 -6.05
C ARG A 250 -20.76 12.55 -5.88
N SER A 251 -19.74 13.14 -5.27
CA SER A 251 -18.47 12.43 -4.99
C SER A 251 -18.62 11.25 -4.04
N TYR A 252 -19.75 11.10 -3.37
CA TYR A 252 -20.02 10.00 -2.43
C TYR A 252 -20.77 8.81 -3.05
N GLU A 253 -21.27 8.92 -4.26
CA GLU A 253 -21.81 7.78 -4.98
C GLU A 253 -20.68 6.81 -5.35
N THR A 254 -20.86 5.53 -5.06
CA THR A 254 -19.82 4.50 -5.30
C THR A 254 -19.40 4.45 -6.77
N SER A 255 -20.32 4.61 -7.72
CA SER A 255 -20.04 4.63 -9.15
C SER A 255 -19.15 5.82 -9.55
N PHE A 256 -19.51 7.02 -9.11
CA PHE A 256 -18.72 8.23 -9.36
C PHE A 256 -17.33 8.13 -8.71
N SER A 257 -17.27 7.74 -7.44
CA SER A 257 -16.02 7.57 -6.70
C SER A 257 -15.11 6.53 -7.35
N THR A 258 -15.69 5.44 -7.91
CA THR A 258 -14.94 4.43 -8.66
C THR A 258 -14.31 5.03 -9.93
N ILE A 259 -15.08 5.76 -10.71
CA ILE A 259 -14.57 6.41 -11.93
C ILE A 259 -13.47 7.41 -11.58
N ALA A 260 -13.69 8.24 -10.57
CA ALA A 260 -12.72 9.23 -10.13
C ALA A 260 -11.43 8.58 -9.62
N PHE A 261 -11.52 7.52 -8.82
CA PHE A 261 -10.40 6.74 -8.32
C PHE A 261 -9.57 6.13 -9.46
N LEU A 262 -10.23 5.47 -10.42
CA LEU A 262 -9.56 4.85 -11.56
C LEU A 262 -8.94 5.90 -12.49
N SER A 263 -9.65 7.01 -12.73
CA SER A 263 -9.17 8.13 -13.54
C SER A 263 -7.93 8.77 -12.93
N MET A 264 -7.88 8.98 -11.60
CA MET A 264 -6.71 9.53 -10.94
C MET A 264 -5.48 8.62 -11.08
N ASN A 265 -5.65 7.32 -10.88
CA ASN A 265 -4.57 6.35 -11.07
C ASN A 265 -4.06 6.37 -12.53
N LEU A 266 -4.97 6.44 -13.50
CA LEU A 266 -4.62 6.53 -14.93
C LEU A 266 -3.88 7.82 -15.25
N ILE A 267 -4.31 8.97 -14.72
CA ILE A 267 -3.67 10.28 -14.91
C ILE A 267 -2.22 10.23 -14.40
N VAL A 268 -1.98 9.66 -13.23
CA VAL A 268 -0.62 9.53 -12.67
C VAL A 268 0.26 8.68 -13.57
N ILE A 269 -0.25 7.55 -14.08
CA ILE A 269 0.48 6.68 -15.02
C ILE A 269 0.82 7.43 -16.31
N ILE A 270 -0.16 8.12 -16.91
CA ILE A 270 0.04 8.88 -18.15
C ILE A 270 1.05 10.00 -17.93
N PHE A 271 0.90 10.77 -16.86
CA PHE A 271 1.82 11.86 -16.53
C PHE A 271 3.27 11.37 -16.39
N TYR A 272 3.47 10.26 -15.67
CA TYR A 272 4.78 9.65 -15.55
C TYR A 272 5.36 9.21 -16.91
N ARG A 273 4.55 8.56 -17.76
CA ARG A 273 4.98 8.13 -19.09
C ARG A 273 5.38 9.31 -19.98
N ILE A 274 4.60 10.41 -19.92
CA ILE A 274 4.92 11.65 -20.63
C ILE A 274 6.23 12.23 -20.11
N ALA A 275 6.40 12.34 -18.80
CA ALA A 275 7.64 12.84 -18.20
C ALA A 275 8.86 12.03 -18.60
N CYS A 276 8.77 10.69 -18.56
CA CYS A 276 9.84 9.80 -19.01
C CYS A 276 10.16 9.99 -20.51
N TYR A 277 9.13 10.12 -21.35
CA TYR A 277 9.33 10.36 -22.79
C TYR A 277 10.11 11.66 -23.05
N PHE A 278 9.75 12.76 -22.37
CA PHE A 278 10.47 14.02 -22.50
C PHE A 278 11.89 13.93 -21.92
N ALA A 279 12.07 13.27 -20.78
CA ALA A 279 13.39 13.10 -20.17
C ALA A 279 14.36 12.36 -21.10
N ILE A 280 13.92 11.28 -21.75
CA ILE A 280 14.72 10.53 -22.72
C ILE A 280 15.08 11.41 -23.94
N ARG A 281 14.13 12.23 -24.40
CA ARG A 281 14.35 13.09 -25.58
C ARG A 281 15.31 14.24 -25.32
N VAL A 282 15.39 14.73 -24.07
CA VAL A 282 16.30 15.83 -23.68
C VAL A 282 17.69 15.30 -23.34
N SER A 283 17.80 14.04 -22.88
CA SER A 283 19.06 13.42 -22.48
C SER A 283 19.83 12.72 -23.63
N GLY A 284 19.17 12.44 -24.74
CA GLY A 284 19.74 11.80 -25.91
C GLY A 284 20.04 12.76 -27.01
#